data_187bbc814f65155f707daf5c5e012b90
#
_entry.id   187bbc814f65155f707daf5c5e012b90
#
_cell.length_a   1.000
_cell.length_b   1.000
_cell.length_c   1.000
_cell.angle_alpha   90.00
_cell.angle_beta   90.00
_cell.angle_gamma   90.00
#
_symmetry.space_group_name_H-M   'P 1'
#
loop_
_entity.id
_entity.type
_entity.pdbx_description
1 polymer ?
#
loop_
_entity_poly.entity_id
_entity_poly.type
_entity_poly.pdbx_seq_one_letter_code
_entity_poly.pdbx_strand_id
1 'polypeptide(L)'
;MVLAELIGKVRTDYKILTRSLLTGVNQIDQFMIPVPFDHEENALQKSLEMRRRAMEHLENGGVIVLFPSGKVASSETMFGKVVEGDWNPFTAKLIQKSGADVLPVFFPGSNSRIYQIANQISATLRQGLLIYEVVHAMNKPQKPLIGNIIKQDEISSWKSDPRGFMKWLREKTIKLGSNG
;
A
#
# COMPACT_ATOMS: atom_id res chain seq x y z
N MET A 1 -1.43 -3.95 -9.99
CA MET A 1 -1.66 -3.75 -11.42
C MET A 1 -2.65 -2.63 -11.68
N VAL A 2 -3.91 -2.69 -11.23
CA VAL A 2 -4.93 -1.64 -11.48
C VAL A 2 -4.48 -0.23 -11.05
N LEU A 3 -3.88 -0.08 -9.88
CA LEU A 3 -3.39 1.22 -9.40
C LEU A 3 -2.24 1.76 -10.26
N ALA A 4 -1.33 0.89 -10.72
CA ALA A 4 -0.26 1.27 -11.63
C ALA A 4 -0.81 1.72 -12.99
N GLU A 5 -1.79 1.00 -13.52
CA GLU A 5 -2.48 1.39 -14.76
C GLU A 5 -3.20 2.73 -14.61
N LEU A 6 -3.90 2.93 -13.50
CA LEU A 6 -4.61 4.18 -13.21
C LEU A 6 -3.67 5.38 -13.17
N ILE A 7 -2.56 5.25 -12.43
CA ILE A 7 -1.56 6.31 -12.30
C ILE A 7 -0.82 6.51 -13.62
N GLY A 8 -0.46 5.44 -14.30
CA GLY A 8 0.25 5.49 -15.58
C GLY A 8 -0.48 6.24 -16.69
N LYS A 9 -1.81 6.43 -16.58
CA LYS A 9 -2.60 7.27 -17.49
C LYS A 9 -2.37 8.78 -17.30
N VAL A 10 -1.89 9.20 -16.14
CA VAL A 10 -1.74 10.62 -15.77
C VAL A 10 -0.30 11.01 -15.42
N ARG A 11 0.51 10.05 -14.96
CA ARG A 11 1.91 10.26 -14.55
C ARG A 11 2.77 9.06 -14.94
N THR A 12 3.96 9.32 -15.45
CA THR A 12 4.94 8.27 -15.80
C THR A 12 6.07 8.15 -14.78
N ASP A 13 6.21 9.14 -13.90
CA ASP A 13 7.24 9.28 -12.89
C ASP A 13 6.80 8.73 -11.52
N TYR A 14 6.05 7.63 -11.50
CA TYR A 14 5.65 6.99 -10.25
C TYR A 14 6.58 5.84 -9.87
N LYS A 15 6.72 5.60 -8.57
CA LYS A 15 7.36 4.41 -7.98
C LYS A 15 6.42 3.74 -6.99
N ILE A 16 6.39 2.42 -7.02
CA ILE A 16 5.56 1.61 -6.13
C ILE A 16 6.45 0.98 -5.05
N LEU A 17 6.13 1.22 -3.78
CA LEU A 17 6.75 0.48 -2.69
C LEU A 17 6.11 -0.92 -2.62
N THR A 18 6.88 -1.93 -2.97
CA THR A 18 6.41 -3.31 -3.02
C THR A 18 7.43 -4.28 -2.41
N ARG A 19 6.96 -5.45 -2.00
CA ARG A 19 7.86 -6.47 -1.46
C ARG A 19 8.92 -6.89 -2.49
N SER A 20 10.13 -7.15 -2.02
CA SER A 20 11.29 -7.55 -2.83
C SER A 20 11.03 -8.77 -3.72
N LEU A 21 10.09 -9.64 -3.32
CA LEU A 21 9.67 -10.81 -4.11
C LEU A 21 9.13 -10.47 -5.51
N LEU A 22 8.64 -9.26 -5.72
CA LEU A 22 8.09 -8.82 -7.02
C LEU A 22 9.12 -8.14 -7.92
N THR A 23 10.37 -8.06 -7.49
CA THR A 23 11.49 -7.52 -8.28
C THR A 23 12.15 -8.60 -9.12
N GLY A 24 12.95 -8.20 -10.12
CA GLY A 24 13.64 -9.11 -11.04
C GLY A 24 12.97 -9.24 -12.41
N VAL A 25 11.93 -8.44 -12.68
CA VAL A 25 11.31 -8.32 -14.00
C VAL A 25 11.70 -6.96 -14.59
N ASN A 26 12.67 -6.94 -15.48
CA ASN A 26 13.31 -5.72 -16.01
C ASN A 26 12.30 -4.65 -16.48
N GLN A 27 11.18 -5.08 -17.07
CA GLN A 27 10.16 -4.16 -17.61
C GLN A 27 9.43 -3.36 -16.54
N ILE A 28 9.34 -3.87 -15.31
CA ILE A 28 8.60 -3.24 -14.22
C ILE A 28 9.50 -2.76 -13.07
N ASP A 29 10.74 -3.24 -12.99
CA ASP A 29 11.67 -2.90 -11.91
C ASP A 29 11.94 -1.38 -11.84
N GLN A 30 11.94 -0.71 -12.97
CA GLN A 30 12.06 0.74 -13.02
C GLN A 30 10.96 1.50 -12.29
N PHE A 31 9.78 0.89 -12.10
CA PHE A 31 8.65 1.47 -11.37
C PHE A 31 8.59 1.01 -9.91
N MET A 32 9.56 0.25 -9.41
CA MET A 32 9.52 -0.34 -8.09
C MET A 32 10.62 0.18 -7.17
N ILE A 33 10.27 0.34 -5.90
CA ILE A 33 11.22 0.46 -4.80
C ILE A 33 10.97 -0.74 -3.88
N PRO A 34 11.92 -1.69 -3.79
CA PRO A 34 11.72 -2.90 -3.01
C PRO A 34 11.70 -2.61 -1.51
N VAL A 35 10.70 -3.17 -0.84
CA VAL A 35 10.57 -3.18 0.61
C VAL A 35 11.08 -4.52 1.12
N PRO A 36 12.18 -4.57 1.89
CA PRO A 36 12.75 -5.82 2.36
C PRO A 36 11.83 -6.51 3.36
N PHE A 37 11.97 -7.83 3.50
CA PHE A 37 11.41 -8.58 4.61
C PHE A 37 12.34 -8.47 5.83
N ASP A 38 11.77 -8.55 7.04
CA ASP A 38 12.52 -8.43 8.29
C ASP A 38 13.55 -9.55 8.48
N HIS A 39 13.34 -10.71 7.84
CA HIS A 39 14.23 -11.87 7.88
C HIS A 39 15.29 -11.89 6.78
N GLU A 40 15.28 -10.91 5.88
CA GLU A 40 16.29 -10.82 4.83
C GLU A 40 17.67 -10.42 5.42
N GLU A 41 18.72 -10.95 4.82
CA GLU A 41 20.07 -10.50 5.10
C GLU A 41 20.20 -8.98 4.83
N ASN A 42 20.78 -8.27 5.82
CA ASN A 42 20.93 -6.81 5.77
C ASN A 42 19.60 -6.04 5.67
N ALA A 43 18.49 -6.58 6.21
CA ALA A 43 17.15 -5.98 6.15
C ALA A 43 17.13 -4.52 6.63
N LEU A 44 17.88 -4.17 7.68
CA LEU A 44 17.98 -2.80 8.18
C LEU A 44 18.59 -1.87 7.14
N GLN A 45 19.71 -2.25 6.53
CA GLN A 45 20.40 -1.45 5.53
C GLN A 45 19.53 -1.27 4.27
N LYS A 46 18.91 -2.36 3.79
CA LYS A 46 17.97 -2.32 2.68
C LYS A 46 16.77 -1.40 2.97
N SER A 47 16.26 -1.42 4.22
CA SER A 47 15.16 -0.57 4.66
C SER A 47 15.56 0.91 4.69
N LEU A 48 16.78 1.24 5.11
CA LEU A 48 17.31 2.61 5.06
C LEU A 48 17.45 3.09 3.61
N GLU A 49 17.98 2.27 2.73
CA GLU A 49 18.12 2.59 1.31
C GLU A 49 16.76 2.77 0.62
N MET A 50 15.78 1.92 0.90
CA MET A 50 14.40 2.07 0.42
C MET A 50 13.83 3.42 0.83
N ARG A 51 14.03 3.82 2.11
CA ARG A 51 13.54 5.11 2.62
C ARG A 51 14.23 6.29 1.93
N ARG A 52 15.55 6.22 1.74
CA ARG A 52 16.32 7.24 1.03
C ARG A 52 15.80 7.42 -0.40
N ARG A 53 15.66 6.33 -1.15
CA ARG A 53 15.16 6.35 -2.52
C ARG A 53 13.74 6.90 -2.64
N ALA A 54 12.86 6.51 -1.70
CA ALA A 54 11.48 7.01 -1.68
C ALA A 54 11.43 8.52 -1.40
N MET A 55 12.26 8.99 -0.44
CA MET A 55 12.35 10.41 -0.11
C MET A 55 12.87 11.23 -1.29
N GLU A 56 14.01 10.83 -1.84
CA GLU A 56 14.62 11.48 -2.99
C GLU A 56 13.68 11.58 -4.20
N HIS A 57 12.90 10.51 -4.43
CA HIS A 57 11.92 10.51 -5.52
C HIS A 57 10.80 11.53 -5.30
N LEU A 58 10.30 11.66 -4.07
CA LEU A 58 9.28 12.64 -3.71
C LEU A 58 9.82 14.07 -3.76
N GLU A 59 11.04 14.32 -3.26
CA GLU A 59 11.72 15.62 -3.29
C GLU A 59 11.96 16.11 -4.73
N ASN A 60 12.14 15.20 -5.68
CA ASN A 60 12.23 15.50 -7.11
C ASN A 60 10.84 15.64 -7.78
N GLY A 61 9.75 15.73 -7.02
CA GLY A 61 8.39 15.91 -7.52
C GLY A 61 7.73 14.64 -8.08
N GLY A 62 8.35 13.47 -7.89
CA GLY A 62 7.81 12.19 -8.32
C GLY A 62 6.65 11.69 -7.43
N VAL A 63 6.00 10.63 -7.86
CA VAL A 63 4.87 10.01 -7.14
C VAL A 63 5.30 8.71 -6.47
N ILE A 64 5.00 8.54 -5.19
CA ILE A 64 5.13 7.27 -4.47
C ILE A 64 3.76 6.64 -4.27
N VAL A 65 3.63 5.40 -4.71
CA VAL A 65 2.47 4.54 -4.49
C VAL A 65 2.81 3.54 -3.40
N LEU A 66 1.99 3.45 -2.39
CA LEU A 66 2.21 2.51 -1.29
C LEU A 66 0.91 2.00 -0.69
N PHE A 67 0.99 0.85 -0.04
CA PHE A 67 -0.07 0.21 0.73
C PHE A 67 0.33 0.27 2.21
N PRO A 68 -0.22 1.23 2.98
CA PRO A 68 0.37 1.62 4.26
C PRO A 68 0.37 0.55 5.35
N SER A 69 -0.57 -0.41 5.31
CA SER A 69 -0.57 -1.56 6.22
C SER A 69 0.58 -2.54 5.95
N GLY A 70 1.08 -2.59 4.71
CA GLY A 70 2.07 -3.57 4.26
C GLY A 70 1.57 -5.02 4.33
N LYS A 71 0.28 -5.22 4.58
CA LYS A 71 -0.38 -6.52 4.72
C LYS A 71 -1.62 -6.58 3.86
N VAL A 72 -2.01 -7.79 3.48
CA VAL A 72 -3.31 -8.03 2.84
C VAL A 72 -4.39 -7.99 3.91
N ALA A 73 -5.49 -7.28 3.66
CA ALA A 73 -6.63 -7.25 4.55
C ALA A 73 -7.14 -8.66 4.83
N SER A 74 -7.34 -9.00 6.08
CA SER A 74 -7.69 -10.34 6.53
C SER A 74 -8.77 -10.33 7.60
N SER A 75 -9.42 -11.47 7.78
CA SER A 75 -10.38 -11.71 8.85
C SER A 75 -9.69 -12.38 10.02
N GLU A 76 -10.04 -12.00 11.24
CA GLU A 76 -9.55 -12.65 12.47
C GLU A 76 -10.19 -14.02 12.70
N THR A 77 -11.36 -14.26 12.11
CA THR A 77 -12.06 -15.54 12.20
C THR A 77 -12.45 -16.06 10.83
N MET A 78 -12.72 -17.38 10.70
CA MET A 78 -13.04 -18.03 9.41
C MET A 78 -14.21 -17.36 8.66
N PHE A 79 -15.17 -16.79 9.39
CA PHE A 79 -16.36 -16.15 8.85
C PHE A 79 -16.48 -14.67 9.22
N GLY A 80 -15.44 -14.11 9.85
CA GLY A 80 -15.41 -12.73 10.30
C GLY A 80 -15.37 -11.72 9.15
N LYS A 81 -15.58 -10.47 9.52
CA LYS A 81 -15.40 -9.33 8.61
C LYS A 81 -13.90 -9.18 8.28
N VAL A 82 -13.62 -8.98 7.00
CA VAL A 82 -12.25 -8.65 6.56
C VAL A 82 -11.96 -7.22 6.98
N VAL A 83 -10.84 -7.03 7.67
CA VAL A 83 -10.42 -5.73 8.21
C VAL A 83 -9.04 -5.39 7.67
N GLU A 84 -8.90 -4.16 7.24
CA GLU A 84 -7.59 -3.57 6.90
C GLU A 84 -6.75 -3.43 8.19
N GLY A 85 -5.51 -3.87 8.14
CA GLY A 85 -4.57 -3.73 9.25
C GLY A 85 -4.23 -2.28 9.60
N ASP A 86 -3.57 -2.08 10.73
CA ASP A 86 -3.07 -0.77 11.11
C ASP A 86 -2.02 -0.27 10.11
N TRP A 87 -2.06 1.02 9.84
CA TRP A 87 -1.14 1.66 8.93
C TRP A 87 0.19 2.03 9.60
N ASN A 88 1.28 1.74 8.90
CA ASN A 88 2.62 1.89 9.45
C ASN A 88 3.01 3.37 9.65
N PRO A 89 3.48 3.77 10.84
CA PRO A 89 3.95 5.13 11.11
C PRO A 89 5.12 5.60 10.23
N PHE A 90 5.82 4.69 9.56
CA PHE A 90 6.81 5.05 8.55
C PHE A 90 6.22 5.90 7.44
N THR A 91 5.00 5.56 6.98
CA THR A 91 4.28 6.33 5.95
C THR A 91 4.05 7.78 6.38
N ALA A 92 3.66 8.00 7.65
CA ALA A 92 3.51 9.35 8.20
C ALA A 92 4.82 10.15 8.11
N LYS A 93 5.93 9.54 8.53
CA LYS A 93 7.25 10.18 8.47
C LYS A 93 7.69 10.51 7.04
N LEU A 94 7.40 9.62 6.10
CA LEU A 94 7.69 9.85 4.69
C LEU A 94 6.93 11.07 4.16
N ILE A 95 5.61 11.12 4.38
CA ILE A 95 4.73 12.21 3.95
C ILE A 95 5.14 13.55 4.59
N GLN A 96 5.31 13.56 5.92
CA GLN A 96 5.62 14.78 6.67
C GLN A 96 6.99 15.38 6.34
N LYS A 97 7.98 14.51 6.04
CA LYS A 97 9.34 14.97 5.71
C LYS A 97 9.50 15.41 4.27
N SER A 98 8.83 14.73 3.34
CA SER A 98 8.91 15.07 1.91
C SER A 98 8.08 16.30 1.53
N GLY A 99 7.12 16.70 2.36
CA GLY A 99 6.16 17.74 2.00
C GLY A 99 5.18 17.32 0.89
N ALA A 100 5.07 16.03 0.61
CA ALA A 100 4.18 15.53 -0.44
C ALA A 100 2.70 15.60 0.00
N ASP A 101 1.83 15.98 -0.92
CA ASP A 101 0.38 15.85 -0.76
C ASP A 101 -0.02 14.37 -0.82
N VAL A 102 -1.18 14.03 -0.27
CA VAL A 102 -1.68 12.64 -0.26
C VAL A 102 -2.97 12.52 -1.05
N LEU A 103 -3.01 11.56 -1.97
CA LEU A 103 -4.24 11.15 -2.67
C LEU A 103 -4.71 9.81 -2.13
N PRO A 104 -5.77 9.75 -1.30
CA PRO A 104 -6.31 8.50 -0.81
C PRO A 104 -7.08 7.78 -1.92
N VAL A 105 -6.80 6.48 -2.08
CA VAL A 105 -7.48 5.61 -3.03
C VAL A 105 -7.98 4.37 -2.31
N PHE A 106 -9.27 4.09 -2.38
CA PHE A 106 -9.89 2.92 -1.78
C PHE A 106 -10.30 1.92 -2.85
N PHE A 107 -9.93 0.66 -2.66
CA PHE A 107 -10.35 -0.46 -3.50
C PHE A 107 -11.46 -1.23 -2.79
N PRO A 108 -12.71 -1.18 -3.28
CA PRO A 108 -13.79 -1.98 -2.71
C PRO A 108 -13.56 -3.47 -2.97
N GLY A 109 -14.02 -4.29 -2.03
CA GLY A 109 -13.93 -5.75 -2.11
C GLY A 109 -12.92 -6.34 -1.13
N SER A 110 -12.79 -7.64 -1.19
CA SER A 110 -11.86 -8.44 -0.39
C SER A 110 -11.47 -9.70 -1.13
N ASN A 111 -10.39 -10.33 -0.72
CA ASN A 111 -10.02 -11.67 -1.19
C ASN A 111 -11.09 -12.70 -0.83
N SER A 112 -11.11 -13.81 -1.55
CA SER A 112 -12.09 -14.87 -1.40
C SER A 112 -12.13 -15.45 0.03
N ARG A 113 -13.24 -16.07 0.39
CA ARG A 113 -13.36 -16.79 1.66
C ARG A 113 -12.32 -17.91 1.79
N ILE A 114 -11.97 -18.56 0.69
CA ILE A 114 -10.93 -19.60 0.67
C ILE A 114 -9.59 -19.02 1.09
N TYR A 115 -9.24 -17.85 0.57
CA TYR A 115 -8.03 -17.12 0.98
C TYR A 115 -8.05 -16.77 2.47
N GLN A 116 -9.18 -16.30 3.00
CA GLN A 116 -9.32 -15.95 4.42
C GLN A 116 -9.14 -17.18 5.33
N ILE A 117 -9.69 -18.32 4.95
CA ILE A 117 -9.53 -19.59 5.67
C ILE A 117 -8.06 -20.05 5.61
N ALA A 118 -7.45 -20.05 4.44
CA ALA A 118 -6.05 -20.42 4.27
C ALA A 118 -5.08 -19.53 5.07
N ASN A 119 -5.41 -18.23 5.19
CA ASN A 119 -4.63 -17.28 5.98
C ASN A 119 -4.57 -17.68 7.48
N GLN A 120 -5.59 -18.39 7.99
CA GLN A 120 -5.62 -18.86 9.38
C GLN A 120 -4.93 -20.21 9.58
N ILE A 121 -4.85 -21.03 8.51
CA ILE A 121 -4.31 -22.39 8.60
C ILE A 121 -2.80 -22.41 8.35
N SER A 122 -2.33 -21.75 7.29
CA SER A 122 -0.93 -21.81 6.89
C SER A 122 -0.48 -20.62 6.06
N ALA A 123 0.68 -20.07 6.41
CA ALA A 123 1.33 -19.01 5.65
C ALA A 123 1.67 -19.45 4.21
N THR A 124 2.07 -20.71 4.03
CA THR A 124 2.41 -21.29 2.73
C THR A 124 1.17 -21.43 1.83
N LEU A 125 0.05 -21.93 2.38
CA LEU A 125 -1.23 -22.00 1.64
C LEU A 125 -1.70 -20.61 1.23
N ARG A 126 -1.58 -19.62 2.11
CA ARG A 126 -1.90 -18.22 1.82
C ARG A 126 -1.08 -17.68 0.65
N GLN A 127 0.22 -17.95 0.61
CA GLN A 127 1.09 -17.47 -0.47
C GLN A 127 0.72 -18.10 -1.82
N GLY A 128 0.44 -19.40 -1.84
CA GLY A 128 -0.01 -20.10 -3.05
C GLY A 128 -1.35 -19.56 -3.58
N LEU A 129 -2.30 -19.34 -2.67
CA LEU A 129 -3.61 -18.80 -3.04
C LEU A 129 -3.57 -17.31 -3.44
N LEU A 130 -2.56 -16.55 -3.05
CA LEU A 130 -2.43 -15.14 -3.47
C LEU A 130 -2.31 -15.03 -5.00
N ILE A 131 -1.57 -15.92 -5.64
CA ILE A 131 -1.45 -15.96 -7.11
C ILE A 131 -2.82 -16.27 -7.74
N TYR A 132 -3.54 -17.23 -7.17
CA TYR A 132 -4.89 -17.57 -7.62
C TYR A 132 -5.84 -16.37 -7.51
N GLU A 133 -5.82 -15.64 -6.37
CA GLU A 133 -6.64 -14.43 -6.18
C GLU A 133 -6.30 -13.34 -7.20
N VAL A 134 -5.01 -13.14 -7.49
CA VAL A 134 -4.57 -12.18 -8.51
C VAL A 134 -5.13 -12.55 -9.89
N VAL A 135 -4.96 -13.80 -10.32
CA VAL A 135 -5.49 -14.27 -11.62
C VAL A 135 -7.01 -14.14 -11.68
N HIS A 136 -7.69 -14.51 -10.59
CA HIS A 136 -9.15 -14.42 -10.50
C HIS A 136 -9.67 -12.97 -10.51
N ALA A 137 -8.90 -12.04 -9.97
CA ALA A 137 -9.24 -10.61 -9.96
C ALA A 137 -8.94 -9.92 -11.30
N MET A 138 -8.00 -10.42 -12.11
CA MET A 138 -7.60 -9.80 -13.39
C MET A 138 -8.75 -9.66 -14.39
N ASN A 139 -9.73 -10.55 -14.34
CA ASN A 139 -10.88 -10.54 -15.25
C ASN A 139 -12.13 -9.87 -14.64
N LYS A 140 -12.00 -9.26 -13.47
CA LYS A 140 -13.12 -8.57 -12.83
C LYS A 140 -12.94 -7.05 -12.91
N PRO A 141 -14.00 -6.29 -13.23
CA PRO A 141 -13.91 -4.84 -13.22
C PRO A 141 -13.56 -4.35 -11.81
N GLN A 142 -12.50 -3.59 -11.72
CA GLN A 142 -12.09 -2.92 -10.49
C GLN A 142 -12.53 -1.46 -10.56
N LYS A 143 -13.22 -0.98 -9.54
CA LYS A 143 -13.72 0.40 -9.44
C LYS A 143 -13.12 1.07 -8.20
N PRO A 144 -11.86 1.52 -8.25
CA PRO A 144 -11.28 2.26 -7.14
C PRO A 144 -12.02 3.58 -6.92
N LEU A 145 -12.19 3.94 -5.65
CA LEU A 145 -12.77 5.20 -5.23
C LEU A 145 -11.62 6.16 -4.87
N ILE A 146 -11.58 7.29 -5.52
CA ILE A 146 -10.53 8.29 -5.37
C ILE A 146 -11.08 9.42 -4.51
N GLY A 147 -10.39 9.72 -3.42
CA GLY A 147 -10.74 10.84 -2.54
C GLY A 147 -10.15 12.16 -3.00
N ASN A 148 -10.43 13.21 -2.23
CA ASN A 148 -9.81 14.51 -2.45
C ASN A 148 -8.35 14.50 -2.01
N ILE A 149 -7.53 15.32 -2.68
CA ILE A 149 -6.13 15.51 -2.30
C ILE A 149 -6.09 16.15 -0.90
N ILE A 150 -5.31 15.54 -0.02
CA ILE A 150 -5.01 16.04 1.32
C ILE A 150 -3.74 16.86 1.22
N LYS A 151 -3.85 18.14 1.49
CA LYS A 151 -2.75 19.10 1.38
C LYS A 151 -1.88 19.15 2.64
N GLN A 152 -0.65 19.65 2.49
CA GLN A 152 0.30 19.78 3.59
C GLN A 152 -0.21 20.62 4.76
N ASP A 153 -1.09 21.57 4.53
CA ASP A 153 -1.71 22.38 5.58
C ASP A 153 -2.52 21.51 6.56
N GLU A 154 -3.30 20.54 6.02
CA GLU A 154 -4.06 19.57 6.82
C GLU A 154 -3.14 18.56 7.51
N ILE A 155 -2.07 18.12 6.83
CA ILE A 155 -1.10 17.15 7.32
C ILE A 155 -0.23 17.74 8.44
N SER A 156 0.10 19.01 8.35
CA SER A 156 1.01 19.68 9.28
C SER A 156 0.48 19.71 10.72
N SER A 157 -0.83 19.68 10.92
CA SER A 157 -1.46 19.59 12.24
C SER A 157 -1.11 18.29 12.99
N TRP A 158 -0.66 17.26 12.28
CA TRP A 158 -0.33 15.93 12.81
C TRP A 158 1.17 15.71 13.07
N LYS A 159 2.03 16.73 12.96
CA LYS A 159 3.50 16.56 13.08
C LYS A 159 3.94 15.89 14.39
N SER A 160 3.23 16.18 15.49
CA SER A 160 3.53 15.62 16.82
C SER A 160 2.96 14.23 17.07
N ASP A 161 2.00 13.77 16.24
CA ASP A 161 1.36 12.46 16.39
C ASP A 161 1.29 11.66 15.07
N PRO A 162 2.40 11.05 14.65
CA PRO A 162 2.43 10.23 13.44
C PRO A 162 1.48 9.01 13.47
N ARG A 163 1.19 8.46 14.66
CA ARG A 163 0.27 7.33 14.80
C ARG A 163 -1.18 7.77 14.64
N GLY A 164 -1.57 8.86 15.29
CA GLY A 164 -2.89 9.46 15.13
C GLY A 164 -3.13 9.88 13.68
N PHE A 165 -2.12 10.45 13.00
CA PHE A 165 -2.19 10.75 11.57
C PHE A 165 -2.51 9.52 10.72
N MET A 166 -1.81 8.41 10.93
CA MET A 166 -2.07 7.19 10.16
C MET A 166 -3.45 6.59 10.44
N LYS A 167 -3.92 6.65 11.68
CA LYS A 167 -5.28 6.22 12.03
C LYS A 167 -6.33 7.09 11.34
N TRP A 168 -6.19 8.39 11.42
CA TRP A 168 -7.09 9.34 10.76
C TRP A 168 -7.10 9.16 9.24
N LEU A 169 -5.93 9.04 8.61
CA LEU A 169 -5.80 8.87 7.15
C LEU A 169 -6.43 7.54 6.68
N ARG A 170 -6.23 6.46 7.47
CA ARG A 170 -6.86 5.17 7.23
C ARG A 170 -8.39 5.28 7.28
N GLU A 171 -8.93 5.89 8.34
CA GLU A 171 -10.38 6.09 8.49
C GLU A 171 -10.95 6.93 7.35
N LYS A 172 -10.27 8.01 6.98
CA LYS A 172 -10.67 8.88 5.86
C LYS A 172 -10.68 8.12 4.54
N THR A 173 -9.69 7.25 4.31
CA THR A 173 -9.65 6.41 3.10
C THR A 173 -10.74 5.35 3.08
N ILE A 174 -10.97 4.65 4.19
CA ILE A 174 -12.01 3.61 4.30
C ILE A 174 -13.42 4.20 4.13
N LYS A 175 -13.66 5.41 4.64
CA LYS A 175 -14.94 6.12 4.47
C LYS A 175 -15.32 6.36 3.03
N LEU A 176 -14.38 6.40 2.09
CA LEU A 176 -14.69 6.49 0.65
C LEU A 176 -15.59 5.31 0.22
N GLY A 177 -15.36 4.12 0.78
CA GLY A 177 -16.19 2.94 0.49
C GLY A 177 -17.55 2.88 1.19
N SER A 178 -17.77 3.75 2.20
CA SER A 178 -19.04 3.78 2.94
C SER A 178 -20.06 4.77 2.35
N ASN A 179 -19.62 5.63 1.46
CA ASN A 179 -20.43 6.71 0.84
C ASN A 179 -20.82 6.40 -0.62
N GLY A 180 -20.61 5.15 -1.07
CA GLY A 180 -20.92 4.68 -2.42
C GLY A 180 -22.05 3.65 -2.48
#